data_935d7665e4b46cb6ca52b9ac8d9a8205
#
_entry.id   935d7665e4b46cb6ca52b9ac8d9a8205
#
_cell.length_a   1.000
_cell.length_b   1.000
_cell.length_c   1.000
_cell.angle_alpha   90.00
_cell.angle_beta   90.00
_cell.angle_gamma   90.00
#
_symmetry.space_group_name_H-M   'P 1'
#
loop_
_entity.id
_entity.type
_entity.pdbx_description
1 polymer ?
#
loop_
_entity_poly.entity_id
_entity_poly.type
_entity_poly.pdbx_seq_one_letter_code
_entity_poly.pdbx_strand_id
1 'polypeptide(L)'
;MRTRDFAGTPVGAVGLGCMGMSWAYTASERDDDASVALIREALDLGVTFLDTAQPYGDGHNEALIGRALKGRRDEAVLATKTGLVVPEDASWNLVRNGTPEHVKASAEDSLRRLGTDVIDLYYLHRVDPDVPLADSWGAMAELVAEGKVRRLGLSEVSVAQAAEAHAIHPVAAVQSELSLWTRDAAGAPGGMAGVSMGHTGGTGEGPGDVVAWCAENGAVFVPYAPLGRGFLTGTITSADFEDTDFRGVNPRFREDALKANLRIVDVVKAVAERHGATPAQVAIAWTLAQGEHVIPIPGTKKRRYLHENAGAADLDLTGTDLAELDGVPAAVGDRY
;
A
#
# COMPACT_ATOMS: atom_id res chain seq x y z
N MET A 1 -18.52 -9.48 -1.67
CA MET A 1 -17.68 -8.33 -1.24
C MET A 1 -18.20 -7.05 -1.87
N ARG A 2 -18.33 -5.97 -1.08
CA ARG A 2 -18.72 -4.63 -1.59
C ARG A 2 -17.67 -4.11 -2.60
N THR A 3 -18.10 -3.22 -3.48
CA THR A 3 -17.23 -2.58 -4.47
C THR A 3 -17.07 -1.10 -4.19
N ARG A 4 -15.98 -0.51 -4.70
CA ARG A 4 -15.69 0.94 -4.72
C ARG A 4 -15.34 1.37 -6.14
N ASP A 5 -15.50 2.65 -6.41
CA ASP A 5 -15.12 3.21 -7.70
C ASP A 5 -13.64 3.55 -7.71
N PHE A 6 -12.90 3.01 -8.67
CA PHE A 6 -11.54 3.42 -8.99
C PHE A 6 -11.57 4.18 -10.33
N ALA A 7 -11.71 5.49 -10.24
CA ALA A 7 -11.68 6.39 -11.41
C ALA A 7 -12.59 5.90 -12.57
N GLY A 8 -13.84 5.56 -12.25
CA GLY A 8 -14.84 5.07 -13.21
C GLY A 8 -14.82 3.55 -13.44
N THR A 9 -13.99 2.80 -12.72
CA THR A 9 -13.92 1.32 -12.80
C THR A 9 -14.30 0.72 -11.45
N PRO A 10 -15.35 -0.13 -11.36
CA PRO A 10 -15.69 -0.79 -10.11
C PRO A 10 -14.63 -1.84 -9.75
N VAL A 11 -14.12 -1.77 -8.53
CA VAL A 11 -13.17 -2.73 -7.97
C VAL A 11 -13.64 -3.23 -6.61
N GLY A 12 -13.11 -4.34 -6.12
CA GLY A 12 -13.37 -4.76 -4.75
C GLY A 12 -12.97 -3.66 -3.75
N ALA A 13 -13.78 -3.46 -2.70
CA ALA A 13 -13.49 -2.46 -1.67
C ALA A 13 -12.16 -2.71 -0.93
N VAL A 14 -11.66 -3.96 -0.97
CA VAL A 14 -10.34 -4.36 -0.48
C VAL A 14 -9.54 -4.88 -1.67
N GLY A 15 -8.34 -4.35 -1.88
CA GLY A 15 -7.39 -4.83 -2.87
C GLY A 15 -6.37 -5.82 -2.26
N LEU A 16 -5.38 -6.24 -3.04
CA LEU A 16 -4.32 -7.16 -2.62
C LEU A 16 -2.94 -6.54 -2.85
N GLY A 17 -2.19 -6.29 -1.77
CA GLY A 17 -0.77 -5.97 -1.82
C GLY A 17 0.06 -7.24 -2.04
N CYS A 18 0.82 -7.32 -3.13
CA CYS A 18 1.53 -8.54 -3.52
C CYS A 18 2.99 -8.58 -3.05
N MET A 19 3.52 -7.52 -2.43
CA MET A 19 4.93 -7.39 -2.04
C MET A 19 5.47 -8.60 -1.28
N GLY A 20 4.73 -9.10 -0.29
CA GLY A 20 5.17 -10.19 0.58
C GLY A 20 5.37 -11.54 -0.13
N MET A 21 4.85 -11.70 -1.35
CA MET A 21 5.03 -12.90 -2.15
C MET A 21 6.48 -13.02 -2.70
N SER A 22 7.22 -11.90 -2.78
CA SER A 22 8.57 -11.86 -3.34
C SER A 22 9.60 -11.18 -2.44
N TRP A 23 9.18 -10.36 -1.47
CA TRP A 23 10.08 -9.48 -0.73
C TRP A 23 9.58 -9.18 0.69
N ALA A 24 10.47 -8.69 1.55
CA ALA A 24 10.27 -8.05 2.86
C ALA A 24 9.81 -8.94 4.03
N TYR A 25 8.96 -9.95 3.84
CA TYR A 25 8.37 -10.70 4.95
C TYR A 25 8.59 -12.20 4.80
N THR A 26 9.01 -12.88 5.88
CA THR A 26 9.04 -14.35 6.04
C THR A 26 9.44 -15.07 4.75
N ALA A 27 10.72 -14.99 4.40
CA ALA A 27 11.25 -15.52 3.13
C ALA A 27 11.03 -17.04 3.00
N SER A 28 11.09 -17.76 4.14
CA SER A 28 10.87 -19.21 4.21
C SER A 28 9.45 -19.66 3.79
N GLU A 29 8.48 -18.74 3.80
CA GLU A 29 7.08 -19.02 3.40
C GLU A 29 6.77 -18.63 1.94
N ARG A 30 7.75 -18.26 1.13
CA ARG A 30 7.52 -17.88 -0.27
C ARG A 30 7.38 -19.13 -1.13
N ASP A 31 6.30 -19.15 -1.90
CA ASP A 31 5.98 -20.21 -2.87
C ASP A 31 5.25 -19.54 -4.04
N ASP A 32 5.85 -19.61 -5.20
CA ASP A 32 5.36 -18.94 -6.41
C ASP A 32 4.06 -19.54 -6.91
N ASP A 33 3.95 -20.87 -6.90
CA ASP A 33 2.75 -21.55 -7.41
C ASP A 33 1.56 -21.33 -6.46
N ALA A 34 1.81 -21.36 -5.16
CA ALA A 34 0.80 -20.99 -4.15
C ALA A 34 0.41 -19.51 -4.28
N SER A 35 1.36 -18.61 -4.56
CA SER A 35 1.08 -17.18 -4.79
C SER A 35 0.26 -16.94 -6.05
N VAL A 36 0.57 -17.62 -7.15
CA VAL A 36 -0.24 -17.57 -8.39
C VAL A 36 -1.67 -18.05 -8.13
N ALA A 37 -1.82 -19.17 -7.43
CA ALA A 37 -3.15 -19.70 -7.07
C ALA A 37 -3.92 -18.72 -6.18
N LEU A 38 -3.25 -18.07 -5.21
CA LEU A 38 -3.85 -17.09 -4.30
C LEU A 38 -4.31 -15.82 -5.04
N ILE A 39 -3.52 -15.30 -5.99
CA ILE A 39 -3.93 -14.14 -6.82
C ILE A 39 -5.16 -14.48 -7.65
N ARG A 40 -5.22 -15.67 -8.26
CA ARG A 40 -6.39 -16.12 -9.01
C ARG A 40 -7.62 -16.26 -8.14
N GLU A 41 -7.48 -16.82 -6.95
CA GLU A 41 -8.56 -16.89 -5.97
C GLU A 41 -8.99 -15.49 -5.49
N ALA A 42 -8.08 -14.54 -5.37
CA ALA A 42 -8.42 -13.16 -5.05
C ALA A 42 -9.39 -12.57 -6.07
N LEU A 43 -9.13 -12.78 -7.37
CA LEU A 43 -10.06 -12.36 -8.44
C LEU A 43 -11.42 -13.04 -8.31
N ASP A 44 -11.45 -14.35 -8.01
CA ASP A 44 -12.71 -15.10 -7.83
C ASP A 44 -13.54 -14.57 -6.65
N LEU A 45 -12.89 -14.01 -5.62
CA LEU A 45 -13.52 -13.36 -4.47
C LEU A 45 -13.95 -11.91 -4.75
N GLY A 46 -13.58 -11.35 -5.91
CA GLY A 46 -13.82 -9.95 -6.26
C GLY A 46 -12.75 -8.98 -5.73
N VAL A 47 -11.61 -9.47 -5.24
CA VAL A 47 -10.41 -8.67 -4.92
C VAL A 47 -9.68 -8.39 -6.24
N THR A 48 -10.13 -7.36 -6.95
CA THR A 48 -9.72 -7.08 -8.33
C THR A 48 -8.69 -5.97 -8.46
N PHE A 49 -8.36 -5.25 -7.38
CA PHE A 49 -7.27 -4.27 -7.35
C PHE A 49 -6.00 -4.95 -6.85
N LEU A 50 -5.00 -5.12 -7.75
CA LEU A 50 -3.73 -5.79 -7.46
C LEU A 50 -2.60 -4.78 -7.46
N ASP A 51 -1.81 -4.73 -6.38
CA ASP A 51 -0.69 -3.81 -6.21
C ASP A 51 0.65 -4.53 -6.15
N THR A 52 1.56 -4.11 -7.02
CA THR A 52 2.97 -4.54 -7.07
C THR A 52 3.91 -3.36 -7.25
N ALA A 53 5.20 -3.61 -7.44
CA ALA A 53 6.19 -2.62 -7.83
C ALA A 53 7.44 -3.30 -8.43
N GLN A 54 8.15 -2.57 -9.29
CA GLN A 54 9.39 -3.02 -9.92
C GLN A 54 10.43 -3.53 -8.90
N PRO A 55 10.73 -2.85 -7.75
CA PRO A 55 11.77 -3.31 -6.84
C PRO A 55 11.36 -4.55 -6.01
N TYR A 56 10.12 -5.00 -6.05
CA TYR A 56 9.70 -6.17 -5.27
C TYR A 56 10.31 -7.46 -5.81
N GLY A 57 11.41 -7.91 -5.17
CA GLY A 57 12.21 -9.02 -5.64
C GLY A 57 12.86 -8.74 -7.01
N ASP A 58 13.21 -7.48 -7.28
CA ASP A 58 13.84 -7.03 -8.53
C ASP A 58 13.08 -7.49 -9.79
N GLY A 59 11.79 -7.18 -9.84
CA GLY A 59 10.90 -7.55 -10.95
C GLY A 59 10.28 -8.93 -10.84
N HIS A 60 10.71 -9.80 -9.92
CA HIS A 60 10.13 -11.12 -9.71
C HIS A 60 8.63 -11.06 -9.41
N ASN A 61 8.20 -10.09 -8.58
CA ASN A 61 6.80 -9.93 -8.21
C ASN A 61 5.91 -9.58 -9.41
N GLU A 62 6.38 -8.70 -10.30
CA GLU A 62 5.66 -8.38 -11.54
C GLU A 62 5.53 -9.62 -12.45
N ALA A 63 6.59 -10.39 -12.62
CA ALA A 63 6.56 -11.62 -13.40
C ALA A 63 5.60 -12.67 -12.82
N LEU A 64 5.56 -12.78 -11.49
CA LEU A 64 4.64 -13.64 -10.75
C LEU A 64 3.16 -13.25 -11.02
N ILE A 65 2.84 -11.96 -10.95
CA ILE A 65 1.50 -11.44 -11.24
C ILE A 65 1.16 -11.66 -12.72
N GLY A 66 2.10 -11.43 -13.64
CA GLY A 66 1.91 -11.72 -15.06
C GLY A 66 1.51 -13.18 -15.32
N ARG A 67 2.16 -14.15 -14.63
CA ARG A 67 1.76 -15.57 -14.64
C ARG A 67 0.33 -15.78 -14.14
N ALA A 68 -0.03 -15.12 -13.02
CA ALA A 68 -1.36 -15.26 -12.41
C ALA A 68 -2.47 -14.71 -13.30
N LEU A 69 -2.21 -13.56 -13.98
CA LEU A 69 -3.18 -12.87 -14.83
C LEU A 69 -3.28 -13.44 -16.26
N LYS A 70 -2.48 -14.43 -16.62
CA LYS A 70 -2.54 -15.04 -17.95
C LYS A 70 -3.96 -15.59 -18.22
N GLY A 71 -4.64 -15.00 -19.21
CA GLY A 71 -6.01 -15.32 -19.59
C GLY A 71 -7.09 -14.66 -18.71
N ARG A 72 -6.70 -13.79 -17.75
CA ARG A 72 -7.59 -13.10 -16.82
C ARG A 72 -7.24 -11.61 -16.63
N ARG A 73 -6.41 -11.03 -17.53
CA ARG A 73 -5.89 -9.66 -17.39
C ARG A 73 -7.00 -8.62 -17.22
N ASP A 74 -8.10 -8.77 -17.93
CA ASP A 74 -9.21 -7.81 -17.95
C ASP A 74 -10.07 -7.87 -16.67
N GLU A 75 -9.85 -8.85 -15.79
CA GLU A 75 -10.55 -8.97 -14.52
C GLU A 75 -9.90 -8.12 -13.41
N ALA A 76 -8.69 -7.57 -13.65
CA ALA A 76 -7.92 -6.84 -12.64
C ALA A 76 -7.65 -5.39 -13.03
N VAL A 77 -7.73 -4.50 -12.06
CA VAL A 77 -7.02 -3.21 -12.06
C VAL A 77 -5.62 -3.48 -11.52
N LEU A 78 -4.63 -3.37 -12.38
CA LEU A 78 -3.23 -3.69 -12.10
C LEU A 78 -2.43 -2.41 -11.84
N ALA A 79 -1.89 -2.29 -10.63
CA ALA A 79 -1.04 -1.19 -10.22
C ALA A 79 0.42 -1.67 -10.07
N THR A 80 1.37 -0.92 -10.65
CA THR A 80 2.80 -1.07 -10.39
C THR A 80 3.47 0.29 -10.24
N LYS A 81 4.76 0.32 -9.95
CA LYS A 81 5.47 1.54 -9.51
C LYS A 81 6.86 1.65 -10.12
N THR A 82 7.32 2.89 -10.34
CA THR A 82 8.68 3.27 -10.76
C THR A 82 9.32 4.24 -9.77
N GLY A 83 10.57 4.62 -9.99
CA GLY A 83 11.27 5.64 -9.21
C GLY A 83 12.03 5.12 -7.99
N LEU A 84 12.04 3.80 -7.77
CA LEU A 84 12.92 3.11 -6.84
C LEU A 84 13.67 1.99 -7.54
N VAL A 85 14.97 1.89 -7.32
CA VAL A 85 15.87 0.91 -7.93
C VAL A 85 16.51 0.06 -6.85
N VAL A 86 16.60 -1.24 -7.08
CA VAL A 86 17.39 -2.15 -6.25
C VAL A 86 18.87 -1.91 -6.55
N PRO A 87 19.70 -1.56 -5.55
CA PRO A 87 21.12 -1.38 -5.78
C PRO A 87 21.83 -2.71 -6.08
N GLU A 88 23.03 -2.63 -6.70
CA GLU A 88 23.79 -3.83 -7.11
C GLU A 88 24.13 -4.77 -5.94
N ASP A 89 24.26 -4.25 -4.72
CA ASP A 89 24.50 -5.04 -3.51
C ASP A 89 23.24 -5.72 -2.97
N ALA A 90 22.10 -5.58 -3.67
CA ALA A 90 20.80 -6.09 -3.29
C ALA A 90 20.36 -5.71 -1.85
N SER A 91 20.90 -4.61 -1.32
CA SER A 91 20.56 -4.13 0.01
C SER A 91 19.11 -3.65 0.11
N TRP A 92 18.62 -3.52 1.35
CA TRP A 92 17.29 -2.94 1.61
C TRP A 92 17.21 -1.44 1.29
N ASN A 93 18.35 -0.78 1.06
CA ASN A 93 18.46 0.65 0.80
C ASN A 93 18.19 0.94 -0.67
N LEU A 94 16.92 0.92 -1.05
CA LEU A 94 16.51 1.26 -2.41
C LEU A 94 16.97 2.67 -2.78
N VAL A 95 17.49 2.83 -4.01
CA VAL A 95 17.96 4.11 -4.55
C VAL A 95 16.82 4.76 -5.32
N ARG A 96 16.65 6.07 -5.16
CA ARG A 96 15.67 6.84 -5.94
C ARG A 96 16.24 7.14 -7.32
N ASN A 97 15.39 7.03 -8.32
CA ASN A 97 15.68 7.47 -9.68
C ASN A 97 14.39 7.92 -10.35
N GLY A 98 14.11 9.21 -10.25
CA GLY A 98 12.94 9.86 -10.85
C GLY A 98 13.20 10.42 -12.24
N THR A 99 14.37 10.15 -12.85
CA THR A 99 14.68 10.70 -14.19
C THR A 99 13.68 10.25 -15.25
N PRO A 100 13.30 11.14 -16.20
CA PRO A 100 12.40 10.80 -17.30
C PRO A 100 12.80 9.53 -18.06
N GLU A 101 14.08 9.36 -18.30
CA GLU A 101 14.63 8.18 -19.00
C GLU A 101 14.37 6.90 -18.22
N HIS A 102 14.64 6.92 -16.91
CA HIS A 102 14.40 5.77 -16.04
C HIS A 102 12.92 5.45 -15.94
N VAL A 103 12.07 6.46 -15.74
CA VAL A 103 10.61 6.30 -15.64
C VAL A 103 10.06 5.57 -16.86
N LYS A 104 10.46 5.98 -18.07
CA LYS A 104 10.02 5.36 -19.33
C LYS A 104 10.58 3.95 -19.51
N ALA A 105 11.87 3.76 -19.27
CA ALA A 105 12.49 2.43 -19.40
C ALA A 105 11.88 1.43 -18.40
N SER A 106 11.64 1.87 -17.15
CA SER A 106 11.01 1.07 -16.12
C SER A 106 9.58 0.64 -16.49
N ALA A 107 8.81 1.51 -17.16
CA ALA A 107 7.46 1.16 -17.64
C ALA A 107 7.51 0.05 -18.70
N GLU A 108 8.42 0.13 -19.66
CA GLU A 108 8.61 -0.91 -20.70
C GLU A 108 8.99 -2.24 -20.06
N ASP A 109 9.88 -2.21 -19.08
CA ASP A 109 10.31 -3.39 -18.36
C ASP A 109 9.16 -4.01 -17.56
N SER A 110 8.34 -3.18 -16.90
CA SER A 110 7.15 -3.62 -16.16
C SER A 110 6.11 -4.25 -17.08
N LEU A 111 5.80 -3.63 -18.23
CA LEU A 111 4.88 -4.18 -19.22
C LEU A 111 5.33 -5.57 -19.69
N ARG A 112 6.64 -5.72 -19.97
CA ARG A 112 7.21 -7.00 -20.41
C ARG A 112 7.12 -8.07 -19.33
N ARG A 113 7.46 -7.75 -18.06
CA ARG A 113 7.40 -8.71 -16.94
C ARG A 113 5.96 -9.10 -16.61
N LEU A 114 5.04 -8.14 -16.64
CA LEU A 114 3.61 -8.36 -16.41
C LEU A 114 2.92 -9.08 -17.57
N GLY A 115 3.53 -9.10 -18.78
CA GLY A 115 2.95 -9.73 -19.97
C GLY A 115 1.68 -9.05 -20.45
N THR A 116 1.64 -7.71 -20.39
CA THR A 116 0.49 -6.86 -20.77
C THR A 116 0.97 -5.65 -21.57
N ASP A 117 0.10 -5.12 -22.42
CA ASP A 117 0.39 -3.92 -23.20
C ASP A 117 0.02 -2.64 -22.45
N VAL A 118 -0.75 -2.74 -21.35
CA VAL A 118 -1.26 -1.59 -20.60
C VAL A 118 -1.21 -1.83 -19.09
N ILE A 119 -0.67 -0.86 -18.35
CA ILE A 119 -0.75 -0.74 -16.89
C ILE A 119 -1.96 0.11 -16.54
N ASP A 120 -2.84 -0.34 -15.62
CA ASP A 120 -4.04 0.44 -15.25
C ASP A 120 -3.70 1.62 -14.35
N LEU A 121 -2.73 1.45 -13.44
CA LEU A 121 -2.26 2.51 -12.53
C LEU A 121 -0.75 2.43 -12.37
N TYR A 122 -0.05 3.50 -12.70
CA TYR A 122 1.40 3.60 -12.57
C TYR A 122 1.77 4.65 -11.53
N TYR A 123 2.45 4.23 -10.47
CA TYR A 123 2.84 5.13 -9.39
C TYR A 123 4.29 5.62 -9.54
N LEU A 124 4.52 6.88 -9.18
CA LEU A 124 5.83 7.31 -8.72
C LEU A 124 6.00 6.85 -7.27
N HIS A 125 6.83 5.83 -7.06
CA HIS A 125 6.97 5.13 -5.77
C HIS A 125 7.51 6.03 -4.67
N ARG A 126 8.47 6.90 -5.02
CA ARG A 126 8.99 8.01 -4.18
C ARG A 126 9.40 9.17 -5.07
N VAL A 127 9.17 10.37 -4.59
CA VAL A 127 9.72 11.57 -5.26
C VAL A 127 11.23 11.57 -5.06
N ASP A 128 11.95 11.74 -6.16
CA ASP A 128 13.41 11.88 -6.16
C ASP A 128 13.77 13.35 -5.86
N PRO A 129 14.52 13.64 -4.79
CA PRO A 129 14.88 15.02 -4.43
C PRO A 129 15.84 15.68 -5.43
N ASP A 130 16.53 14.87 -6.23
CA ASP A 130 17.52 15.36 -7.21
C ASP A 130 16.89 15.59 -8.60
N VAL A 131 15.58 15.27 -8.77
CA VAL A 131 14.84 15.44 -10.02
C VAL A 131 13.55 16.24 -9.73
N PRO A 132 13.30 17.34 -10.45
CA PRO A 132 12.05 18.07 -10.30
C PRO A 132 10.83 17.13 -10.47
N LEU A 133 9.87 17.19 -9.56
CA LEU A 133 8.66 16.37 -9.63
C LEU A 133 7.95 16.52 -10.98
N ALA A 134 7.96 17.73 -11.53
CA ALA A 134 7.38 18.03 -12.83
C ALA A 134 7.99 17.23 -13.98
N ASP A 135 9.29 16.95 -13.93
CA ASP A 135 9.99 16.18 -14.98
C ASP A 135 9.62 14.70 -14.90
N SER A 136 9.66 14.11 -13.69
CA SER A 136 9.22 12.73 -13.47
C SER A 136 7.75 12.53 -13.86
N TRP A 137 6.90 13.47 -13.39
CA TRP A 137 5.46 13.39 -13.62
C TRP A 137 5.08 13.63 -15.08
N GLY A 138 5.79 14.55 -15.77
CA GLY A 138 5.66 14.79 -17.19
C GLY A 138 5.97 13.56 -18.03
N ALA A 139 7.07 12.85 -17.70
CA ALA A 139 7.43 11.59 -18.36
C ALA A 139 6.36 10.50 -18.17
N MET A 140 5.76 10.44 -16.98
CA MET A 140 4.64 9.52 -16.72
C MET A 140 3.40 9.90 -17.52
N ALA A 141 3.11 11.21 -17.67
CA ALA A 141 1.99 11.68 -18.49
C ALA A 141 2.17 11.36 -19.99
N GLU A 142 3.41 11.36 -20.49
CA GLU A 142 3.71 10.91 -21.84
C GLU A 142 3.37 9.43 -22.04
N LEU A 143 3.64 8.54 -21.05
CA LEU A 143 3.24 7.13 -21.10
C LEU A 143 1.72 6.94 -21.16
N VAL A 144 0.95 7.87 -20.56
CA VAL A 144 -0.52 7.88 -20.70
C VAL A 144 -0.92 8.28 -22.13
N ALA A 145 -0.28 9.31 -22.68
CA ALA A 145 -0.53 9.74 -24.06
C ALA A 145 -0.16 8.65 -25.09
N GLU A 146 0.86 7.83 -24.79
CA GLU A 146 1.26 6.68 -25.60
C GLU A 146 0.32 5.47 -25.44
N GLY A 147 -0.63 5.50 -24.49
CA GLY A 147 -1.55 4.41 -24.22
C GLY A 147 -0.97 3.23 -23.45
N LYS A 148 0.25 3.34 -22.93
CA LYS A 148 0.94 2.30 -22.13
C LYS A 148 0.47 2.28 -20.68
N VAL A 149 -0.02 3.39 -20.18
CA VAL A 149 -0.53 3.59 -18.83
C VAL A 149 -1.91 4.23 -18.91
N ARG A 150 -2.86 3.76 -18.11
CA ARG A 150 -4.22 4.36 -18.09
C ARG A 150 -4.32 5.54 -17.13
N ARG A 151 -3.72 5.43 -15.96
CA ARG A 151 -3.83 6.39 -14.86
C ARG A 151 -2.52 6.49 -14.08
N LEU A 152 -2.29 7.67 -13.50
CA LEU A 152 -1.09 7.96 -12.72
C LEU A 152 -1.42 8.08 -11.23
N GLY A 153 -0.46 7.66 -10.40
CA GLY A 153 -0.54 7.77 -8.95
C GLY A 153 0.78 8.22 -8.32
N LEU A 154 0.68 8.68 -7.09
CA LEU A 154 1.81 9.06 -6.25
C LEU A 154 1.88 8.17 -5.01
N SER A 155 3.06 8.00 -4.44
CA SER A 155 3.22 7.27 -3.19
C SER A 155 4.06 8.05 -2.19
N GLU A 156 3.58 8.13 -0.92
CA GLU A 156 4.26 8.80 0.20
C GLU A 156 4.61 10.27 -0.12
N VAL A 157 3.62 11.04 -0.53
CA VAL A 157 3.74 12.46 -0.87
C VAL A 157 2.98 13.34 0.12
N SER A 158 3.36 14.62 0.19
CA SER A 158 2.57 15.65 0.88
C SER A 158 1.43 16.16 -0.01
N VAL A 159 0.46 16.84 0.61
CA VAL A 159 -0.62 17.54 -0.09
C VAL A 159 -0.06 18.52 -1.13
N ALA A 160 1.03 19.24 -0.80
CA ALA A 160 1.66 20.17 -1.73
C ALA A 160 2.22 19.46 -2.98
N GLN A 161 2.91 18.33 -2.81
CA GLN A 161 3.42 17.54 -3.93
C GLN A 161 2.28 16.91 -4.75
N ALA A 162 1.22 16.45 -4.09
CA ALA A 162 0.05 15.92 -4.79
C ALA A 162 -0.63 17.01 -5.65
N ALA A 163 -0.78 18.22 -5.11
CA ALA A 163 -1.35 19.35 -5.82
C ALA A 163 -0.47 19.83 -6.99
N GLU A 164 0.87 19.86 -6.81
CA GLU A 164 1.83 20.19 -7.87
C GLU A 164 1.69 19.21 -9.05
N ALA A 165 1.73 17.91 -8.77
CA ALA A 165 1.58 16.88 -9.79
C ALA A 165 0.20 16.96 -10.48
N HIS A 166 -0.87 17.13 -9.69
CA HIS A 166 -2.25 17.18 -10.21
C HIS A 166 -2.48 18.35 -11.17
N ALA A 167 -1.78 19.47 -10.98
CA ALA A 167 -1.83 20.62 -11.88
C ALA A 167 -1.20 20.34 -13.26
N ILE A 168 -0.30 19.34 -13.36
CA ILE A 168 0.36 18.95 -14.62
C ILE A 168 -0.48 17.87 -15.32
N HIS A 169 -0.83 16.81 -14.61
CA HIS A 169 -1.65 15.69 -15.07
C HIS A 169 -2.46 15.13 -13.90
N PRO A 170 -3.74 14.76 -14.09
CA PRO A 170 -4.57 14.27 -12.99
C PRO A 170 -3.92 13.12 -12.20
N VAL A 171 -3.86 13.29 -10.89
CA VAL A 171 -3.50 12.21 -9.94
C VAL A 171 -4.75 11.38 -9.70
N ALA A 172 -4.76 10.13 -10.14
CA ALA A 172 -5.88 9.22 -9.96
C ALA A 172 -5.85 8.48 -8.61
N ALA A 173 -4.66 8.33 -8.01
CA ALA A 173 -4.52 7.70 -6.71
C ALA A 173 -3.30 8.23 -5.94
N VAL A 174 -3.42 8.25 -4.59
CA VAL A 174 -2.26 8.42 -3.70
C VAL A 174 -2.17 7.20 -2.79
N GLN A 175 -0.99 6.59 -2.71
CA GLN A 175 -0.73 5.45 -1.84
C GLN A 175 0.17 5.86 -0.68
N SER A 176 -0.32 5.74 0.57
CA SER A 176 0.47 6.01 1.78
C SER A 176 0.12 5.01 2.88
N GLU A 177 1.01 4.88 3.88
CA GLU A 177 0.70 4.05 5.04
C GLU A 177 -0.45 4.65 5.83
N LEU A 178 -1.50 3.85 6.06
CA LEU A 178 -2.58 4.21 6.97
C LEU A 178 -3.07 2.97 7.71
N SER A 179 -3.10 3.08 9.02
CA SER A 179 -3.62 2.05 9.94
C SER A 179 -3.94 2.67 11.30
N LEU A 180 -4.52 1.90 12.21
CA LEU A 180 -4.78 2.34 13.59
C LEU A 180 -3.52 2.80 14.34
N TRP A 181 -2.33 2.41 13.92
CA TRP A 181 -1.08 2.85 14.54
C TRP A 181 -0.21 3.77 13.65
N THR A 182 -0.67 4.13 12.45
CA THR A 182 -0.01 5.11 11.56
C THR A 182 -1.09 5.95 10.89
N ARG A 183 -1.20 7.21 11.29
CA ARG A 183 -2.29 8.12 10.87
C ARG A 183 -1.80 9.41 10.22
N ASP A 184 -0.51 9.48 9.88
CA ASP A 184 0.12 10.70 9.35
C ASP A 184 -0.57 11.20 8.08
N ALA A 185 -0.99 10.29 7.20
CA ALA A 185 -1.68 10.62 5.96
C ALA A 185 -3.10 11.21 6.15
N ALA A 186 -3.71 11.01 7.33
CA ALA A 186 -5.01 11.58 7.71
C ALA A 186 -4.86 12.86 8.58
N GLY A 187 -3.71 13.53 8.51
CA GLY A 187 -3.49 14.81 9.20
C GLY A 187 -3.52 14.74 10.73
N ALA A 188 -3.41 13.57 11.34
CA ALA A 188 -3.46 13.41 12.78
C ALA A 188 -2.31 14.17 13.47
N PRO A 189 -2.59 15.01 14.49
CA PRO A 189 -1.54 15.66 15.25
C PRO A 189 -0.76 14.60 16.06
N GLY A 190 0.55 14.53 15.88
CA GLY A 190 1.45 13.65 16.62
C GLY A 190 2.17 12.58 15.81
N GLY A 191 1.89 12.45 14.52
CA GLY A 191 2.81 11.82 13.61
C GLY A 191 4.04 12.68 13.56
N MET A 192 5.05 12.42 14.41
CA MET A 192 6.36 13.00 14.15
C MET A 192 6.71 12.64 12.72
N ALA A 193 7.16 13.60 11.93
CA ALA A 193 7.71 13.39 10.61
C ALA A 193 8.80 12.31 10.71
N GLY A 194 8.38 11.07 10.87
CA GLY A 194 9.22 9.90 10.85
C GLY A 194 9.76 9.86 9.45
N VAL A 195 11.05 10.02 9.32
CA VAL A 195 11.81 9.88 8.10
C VAL A 195 11.36 8.57 7.46
N SER A 196 10.40 8.65 6.51
CA SER A 196 10.16 7.55 5.59
C SER A 196 11.52 7.16 5.01
N MET A 197 11.81 5.86 4.82
CA MET A 197 13.05 5.48 4.15
C MET A 197 13.18 6.33 2.89
N GLY A 198 13.98 7.38 3.00
CA GLY A 198 14.20 8.33 1.93
C GLY A 198 13.54 9.72 2.03
N HIS A 199 12.96 10.16 3.14
CA HIS A 199 12.61 11.58 3.33
C HIS A 199 13.81 12.37 3.83
N THR A 200 14.71 12.70 2.94
CA THR A 200 15.67 13.81 3.13
C THR A 200 15.22 14.90 2.16
N GLY A 201 14.57 15.94 2.66
CA GLY A 201 14.28 17.13 1.84
C GLY A 201 12.83 17.62 1.83
N GLY A 202 12.10 17.47 2.93
CA GLY A 202 10.84 18.19 3.12
C GLY A 202 11.01 19.37 4.08
N THR A 203 10.29 20.43 3.87
CA THR A 203 10.28 21.72 4.60
C THR A 203 9.80 21.62 6.06
N GLY A 204 9.95 20.49 6.75
CA GLY A 204 9.58 20.32 8.16
C GLY A 204 8.06 20.29 8.44
N GLU A 205 7.23 20.47 7.43
CA GLU A 205 5.78 20.31 7.52
C GLU A 205 5.42 18.84 7.26
N GLY A 206 4.50 18.27 8.06
CA GLY A 206 3.99 16.92 7.88
C GLY A 206 3.28 16.75 6.52
N PRO A 207 2.87 15.51 6.17
CA PRO A 207 2.24 15.25 4.85
C PRO A 207 0.94 16.03 4.64
N GLY A 208 0.31 16.59 5.68
CA GLY A 208 -1.03 17.13 5.64
C GLY A 208 -2.09 16.02 5.61
N ASP A 209 -3.34 16.40 5.45
CA ASP A 209 -4.43 15.42 5.28
C ASP A 209 -4.55 15.00 3.81
N VAL A 210 -3.74 14.01 3.44
CA VAL A 210 -3.72 13.47 2.07
C VAL A 210 -4.99 12.67 1.78
N VAL A 211 -5.61 12.08 2.80
CA VAL A 211 -6.89 11.36 2.65
C VAL A 211 -7.99 12.33 2.24
N ALA A 212 -8.11 13.46 2.95
CA ALA A 212 -9.09 14.49 2.60
C ALA A 212 -8.78 15.11 1.21
N TRP A 213 -7.50 15.38 0.91
CA TRP A 213 -7.10 15.89 -0.40
C TRP A 213 -7.56 14.96 -1.54
N CYS A 214 -7.42 13.65 -1.38
CA CYS A 214 -7.89 12.67 -2.37
C CYS A 214 -9.40 12.80 -2.59
N ALA A 215 -10.19 12.88 -1.51
CA ALA A 215 -11.64 13.04 -1.60
C ALA A 215 -12.04 14.31 -2.37
N GLU A 216 -11.37 15.43 -2.09
CA GLU A 216 -11.65 16.73 -2.68
C GLU A 216 -11.27 16.81 -4.17
N ASN A 217 -10.28 16.03 -4.60
CA ASN A 217 -9.75 16.06 -5.97
C ASN A 217 -10.16 14.84 -6.82
N GLY A 218 -11.09 13.99 -6.34
CA GLY A 218 -11.58 12.83 -7.06
C GLY A 218 -10.53 11.73 -7.26
N ALA A 219 -9.50 11.72 -6.41
CA ALA A 219 -8.47 10.70 -6.39
C ALA A 219 -8.83 9.59 -5.38
N VAL A 220 -8.34 8.37 -5.63
CA VAL A 220 -8.46 7.25 -4.68
C VAL A 220 -7.29 7.29 -3.70
N PHE A 221 -7.57 7.11 -2.43
CA PHE A 221 -6.53 6.87 -1.42
C PHE A 221 -6.33 5.37 -1.23
N VAL A 222 -5.08 4.90 -1.35
CA VAL A 222 -4.73 3.48 -1.28
C VAL A 222 -3.87 3.21 -0.06
N PRO A 223 -4.47 2.87 1.11
CA PRO A 223 -3.70 2.54 2.31
C PRO A 223 -2.90 1.25 2.14
N TYR A 224 -1.58 1.32 2.23
CA TYR A 224 -0.79 0.12 2.44
C TYR A 224 -0.55 -0.15 3.93
N ALA A 225 -0.18 -1.39 4.26
CA ALA A 225 -0.01 -1.89 5.63
C ALA A 225 -1.18 -1.57 6.58
N PRO A 226 -2.47 -1.75 6.18
CA PRO A 226 -3.63 -1.45 7.02
C PRO A 226 -3.67 -2.30 8.30
N LEU A 227 -2.94 -3.42 8.33
CA LEU A 227 -2.78 -4.31 9.49
C LEU A 227 -1.55 -3.97 10.36
N GLY A 228 -0.90 -2.80 10.14
CA GLY A 228 0.31 -2.47 10.87
C GLY A 228 1.40 -3.53 10.69
N ARG A 229 1.62 -4.00 9.46
CA ARG A 229 2.57 -5.09 9.12
C ARG A 229 2.28 -6.41 9.85
N GLY A 230 1.00 -6.66 10.16
CA GLY A 230 0.51 -7.84 10.88
C GLY A 230 0.31 -7.62 12.39
N PHE A 231 0.79 -6.52 12.97
CA PHE A 231 0.66 -6.25 14.40
C PHE A 231 -0.79 -6.18 14.87
N LEU A 232 -1.66 -5.50 14.12
CA LEU A 232 -3.07 -5.29 14.47
C LEU A 232 -3.92 -6.57 14.39
N THR A 233 -3.39 -7.67 13.89
CA THR A 233 -4.05 -8.99 13.95
C THR A 233 -4.05 -9.57 15.35
N GLY A 234 -3.18 -9.05 16.24
CA GLY A 234 -3.01 -9.56 17.61
C GLY A 234 -2.27 -10.89 17.72
N THR A 235 -1.64 -11.35 16.63
CA THR A 235 -0.86 -12.62 16.61
C THR A 235 0.63 -12.41 16.87
N ILE A 236 1.14 -11.18 16.72
CA ILE A 236 2.54 -10.83 16.99
C ILE A 236 2.66 -10.38 18.44
N THR A 237 3.24 -11.26 19.29
CA THR A 237 3.40 -11.02 20.74
C THR A 237 4.87 -11.01 21.17
N SER A 238 5.79 -11.38 20.29
CA SER A 238 7.24 -11.35 20.48
C SER A 238 7.95 -10.74 19.28
N ALA A 239 9.19 -10.32 19.46
CA ALA A 239 10.05 -9.75 18.42
C ALA A 239 10.86 -10.81 17.65
N ASP A 240 10.44 -12.07 17.67
CA ASP A 240 11.11 -13.17 16.98
C ASP A 240 10.75 -13.18 15.51
N PHE A 241 11.62 -12.61 14.67
CA PHE A 241 11.48 -12.58 13.22
C PHE A 241 12.69 -13.23 12.55
N GLU A 242 12.51 -13.72 11.32
CA GLU A 242 13.63 -14.17 10.49
C GLU A 242 14.60 -12.99 10.22
N ASP A 243 15.90 -13.28 10.07
CA ASP A 243 16.93 -12.26 9.82
C ASP A 243 16.64 -11.39 8.57
N THR A 244 15.91 -11.97 7.61
CA THR A 244 15.50 -11.30 6.36
C THR A 244 14.13 -10.63 6.46
N ASP A 245 13.47 -10.64 7.62
CA ASP A 245 12.18 -10.01 7.82
C ASP A 245 12.36 -8.55 8.26
N PHE A 246 11.82 -7.63 7.48
CA PHE A 246 11.91 -6.19 7.74
C PHE A 246 11.40 -5.78 9.14
N ARG A 247 10.46 -6.53 9.73
CA ARG A 247 9.93 -6.23 11.07
C ARG A 247 10.99 -6.35 12.16
N GLY A 248 11.99 -7.21 11.98
CA GLY A 248 13.08 -7.40 12.95
C GLY A 248 13.93 -6.14 13.17
N VAL A 249 14.03 -5.26 12.17
CA VAL A 249 14.79 -4.00 12.27
C VAL A 249 13.90 -2.78 12.56
N ASN A 250 12.59 -2.92 12.48
CA ASN A 250 11.65 -1.81 12.65
C ASN A 250 11.50 -1.42 14.14
N PRO A 251 11.68 -0.13 14.51
CA PRO A 251 11.64 0.34 15.89
C PRO A 251 10.35 -0.01 16.66
N ARG A 252 9.20 -0.06 15.99
CA ARG A 252 7.89 -0.37 16.61
C ARG A 252 7.77 -1.82 17.07
N PHE A 253 8.59 -2.73 16.53
CA PHE A 253 8.61 -4.13 16.90
C PHE A 253 9.70 -4.47 17.93
N ARG A 254 10.51 -3.50 18.39
CA ARG A 254 11.41 -3.72 19.53
C ARG A 254 10.61 -4.02 20.80
N GLU A 255 11.14 -4.87 21.65
CA GLU A 255 10.39 -5.49 22.76
C GLU A 255 9.58 -4.50 23.61
N ASP A 256 10.20 -3.38 24.02
CA ASP A 256 9.52 -2.38 24.85
C ASP A 256 8.41 -1.63 24.10
N ALA A 257 8.68 -1.25 22.84
CA ALA A 257 7.69 -0.61 21.98
C ALA A 257 6.54 -1.58 21.66
N LEU A 258 6.86 -2.85 21.33
CA LEU A 258 5.88 -3.89 21.06
C LEU A 258 4.91 -4.05 22.23
N LYS A 259 5.44 -4.22 23.47
CA LYS A 259 4.62 -4.34 24.69
C LYS A 259 3.74 -3.13 24.91
N ALA A 260 4.28 -1.91 24.75
CA ALA A 260 3.51 -0.68 24.90
C ALA A 260 2.39 -0.55 23.86
N ASN A 261 2.61 -1.06 22.64
CA ASN A 261 1.65 -0.99 21.55
C ASN A 261 0.52 -2.03 21.66
N LEU A 262 0.67 -3.11 22.43
CA LEU A 262 -0.37 -4.15 22.59
C LEU A 262 -1.70 -3.57 23.08
N ARG A 263 -1.71 -2.46 23.83
CA ARG A 263 -2.93 -1.76 24.23
C ARG A 263 -3.80 -1.31 23.06
N ILE A 264 -3.21 -1.05 21.88
CA ILE A 264 -3.96 -0.75 20.65
C ILE A 264 -4.70 -2.02 20.19
N VAL A 265 -4.00 -3.15 20.23
CA VAL A 265 -4.56 -4.46 19.85
C VAL A 265 -5.70 -4.88 20.78
N ASP A 266 -5.61 -4.56 22.07
CA ASP A 266 -6.66 -4.92 23.03
C ASP A 266 -7.98 -4.20 22.69
N VAL A 267 -7.94 -2.94 22.29
CA VAL A 267 -9.12 -2.20 21.82
C VAL A 267 -9.67 -2.82 20.53
N VAL A 268 -8.80 -3.14 19.57
CA VAL A 268 -9.22 -3.78 18.30
C VAL A 268 -9.89 -5.13 18.56
N LYS A 269 -9.37 -5.94 19.50
CA LYS A 269 -9.97 -7.23 19.91
C LYS A 269 -11.34 -7.04 20.55
N ALA A 270 -11.50 -6.05 21.43
CA ALA A 270 -12.79 -5.78 22.08
C ALA A 270 -13.87 -5.41 21.04
N VAL A 271 -13.52 -4.58 20.04
CA VAL A 271 -14.41 -4.27 18.92
C VAL A 271 -14.71 -5.53 18.11
N ALA A 272 -13.71 -6.33 17.81
CA ALA A 272 -13.86 -7.55 17.02
C ALA A 272 -14.84 -8.55 17.68
N GLU A 273 -14.75 -8.74 19.00
CA GLU A 273 -15.67 -9.59 19.76
C GLU A 273 -17.13 -9.14 19.64
N ARG A 274 -17.39 -7.82 19.71
CA ARG A 274 -18.76 -7.28 19.59
C ARG A 274 -19.42 -7.61 18.24
N HIS A 275 -18.58 -7.70 17.19
CA HIS A 275 -19.06 -7.95 15.82
C HIS A 275 -18.94 -9.42 15.39
N GLY A 276 -18.40 -10.32 16.24
CA GLY A 276 -18.08 -11.69 15.82
C GLY A 276 -17.06 -11.74 14.67
N ALA A 277 -16.23 -10.70 14.55
CA ALA A 277 -15.23 -10.52 13.52
C ALA A 277 -13.81 -10.79 14.06
N THR A 278 -12.80 -10.78 13.18
CA THR A 278 -11.41 -10.85 13.60
C THR A 278 -10.81 -9.45 13.78
N PRO A 279 -9.74 -9.29 14.58
CA PRO A 279 -9.02 -8.03 14.70
C PRO A 279 -8.51 -7.49 13.36
N ALA A 280 -8.10 -8.38 12.45
CA ALA A 280 -7.69 -8.00 11.09
C ALA A 280 -8.85 -7.36 10.31
N GLN A 281 -10.05 -7.94 10.38
CA GLN A 281 -11.24 -7.37 9.74
C GLN A 281 -11.60 -6.00 10.30
N VAL A 282 -11.54 -5.82 11.62
CA VAL A 282 -11.79 -4.51 12.26
C VAL A 282 -10.77 -3.47 11.81
N ALA A 283 -9.48 -3.81 11.78
CA ALA A 283 -8.44 -2.88 11.34
C ALA A 283 -8.61 -2.44 9.88
N ILE A 284 -8.97 -3.35 8.98
CA ILE A 284 -9.27 -3.04 7.57
C ILE A 284 -10.56 -2.24 7.45
N ALA A 285 -11.64 -2.62 8.17
CA ALA A 285 -12.92 -1.91 8.15
C ALA A 285 -12.75 -0.47 8.66
N TRP A 286 -11.89 -0.23 9.65
CA TRP A 286 -11.55 1.11 10.10
C TRP A 286 -10.89 1.94 8.98
N THR A 287 -9.97 1.37 8.19
CA THR A 287 -9.39 2.09 7.03
C THR A 287 -10.44 2.37 5.96
N LEU A 288 -11.36 1.44 5.73
CA LEU A 288 -12.49 1.62 4.82
C LEU A 288 -13.44 2.74 5.26
N ALA A 289 -13.61 2.93 6.58
CA ALA A 289 -14.47 3.96 7.14
C ALA A 289 -13.91 5.39 6.96
N GLN A 290 -12.65 5.55 6.54
CA GLN A 290 -12.07 6.86 6.25
C GLN A 290 -12.64 7.53 4.97
N GLY A 291 -13.40 6.81 4.15
CA GLY A 291 -14.12 7.37 2.99
C GLY A 291 -14.38 6.34 1.90
N GLU A 292 -15.38 6.63 1.04
CA GLU A 292 -15.70 5.76 -0.10
C GLU A 292 -14.59 5.71 -1.17
N HIS A 293 -13.69 6.70 -1.17
CA HIS A 293 -12.52 6.79 -2.04
C HIS A 293 -11.30 6.03 -1.52
N VAL A 294 -11.42 5.29 -0.40
CA VAL A 294 -10.29 4.58 0.24
C VAL A 294 -10.33 3.09 -0.10
N ILE A 295 -9.27 2.55 -0.70
CA ILE A 295 -9.15 1.14 -1.10
C ILE A 295 -7.89 0.55 -0.45
N PRO A 296 -7.99 -0.08 0.74
CA PRO A 296 -6.85 -0.69 1.41
C PRO A 296 -6.33 -1.92 0.67
N ILE A 297 -5.01 -2.13 0.73
CA ILE A 297 -4.31 -3.23 0.06
C ILE A 297 -3.56 -4.13 1.06
N PRO A 298 -4.26 -4.83 1.98
CA PRO A 298 -3.62 -5.78 2.86
C PRO A 298 -2.91 -6.87 2.07
N GLY A 299 -1.64 -7.16 2.40
CA GLY A 299 -0.86 -8.22 1.78
C GLY A 299 -1.00 -9.54 2.53
N THR A 300 -1.03 -10.65 1.79
CA THR A 300 -0.96 -12.00 2.36
C THR A 300 -0.40 -13.03 1.37
N LYS A 301 0.18 -14.11 1.91
CA LYS A 301 0.58 -15.33 1.19
C LYS A 301 -0.33 -16.52 1.52
N LYS A 302 -1.32 -16.34 2.41
CA LYS A 302 -2.14 -17.46 2.95
C LYS A 302 -3.60 -17.28 2.56
N ARG A 303 -4.18 -18.31 1.96
CA ARG A 303 -5.58 -18.36 1.51
C ARG A 303 -6.55 -17.93 2.61
N ARG A 304 -6.40 -18.46 3.84
CA ARG A 304 -7.28 -18.10 4.96
C ARG A 304 -7.31 -16.61 5.24
N TYR A 305 -6.13 -15.94 5.16
CA TYR A 305 -6.04 -14.50 5.40
C TYR A 305 -6.56 -13.67 4.23
N LEU A 306 -6.50 -14.21 2.99
CA LEU A 306 -7.16 -13.56 1.86
C LEU A 306 -8.67 -13.47 2.08
N HIS A 307 -9.30 -14.57 2.46
CA HIS A 307 -10.74 -14.60 2.77
C HIS A 307 -11.10 -13.70 3.97
N GLU A 308 -10.29 -13.75 5.01
CA GLU A 308 -10.46 -12.91 6.21
C GLU A 308 -10.39 -11.41 5.83
N ASN A 309 -9.36 -10.99 5.09
CA ASN A 309 -9.19 -9.62 4.66
C ASN A 309 -10.31 -9.15 3.72
N ALA A 310 -10.72 -9.99 2.77
CA ALA A 310 -11.83 -9.70 1.86
C ALA A 310 -13.17 -9.51 2.60
N GLY A 311 -13.41 -10.31 3.66
CA GLY A 311 -14.59 -10.21 4.50
C GLY A 311 -14.70 -8.90 5.28
N ALA A 312 -13.61 -8.17 5.46
CA ALA A 312 -13.63 -6.84 6.09
C ALA A 312 -14.48 -5.82 5.32
N ALA A 313 -14.62 -6.02 4.00
CA ALA A 313 -15.45 -5.15 3.15
C ALA A 313 -16.94 -5.15 3.53
N ASP A 314 -17.40 -6.20 4.21
CA ASP A 314 -18.81 -6.36 4.58
C ASP A 314 -19.06 -6.08 6.08
N LEU A 315 -18.01 -5.66 6.83
CA LEU A 315 -18.10 -5.32 8.24
C LEU A 315 -18.45 -3.82 8.42
N ASP A 316 -19.60 -3.55 8.99
CA ASP A 316 -20.05 -2.20 9.34
C ASP A 316 -19.68 -1.87 10.79
N LEU A 317 -18.73 -0.96 10.99
CA LEU A 317 -18.40 -0.40 12.30
C LEU A 317 -19.39 0.70 12.67
N THR A 318 -19.88 0.68 13.92
CA THR A 318 -20.76 1.74 14.42
C THR A 318 -19.97 3.03 14.72
N GLY A 319 -20.66 4.17 14.84
CA GLY A 319 -20.02 5.41 15.25
C GLY A 319 -19.32 5.30 16.63
N THR A 320 -19.84 4.46 17.53
CA THR A 320 -19.20 4.18 18.83
C THR A 320 -17.90 3.39 18.65
N ASP A 321 -17.90 2.37 17.77
CA ASP A 321 -16.69 1.60 17.48
C ASP A 321 -15.62 2.48 16.86
N LEU A 322 -16.00 3.34 15.90
CA LEU A 322 -15.07 4.28 15.26
C LEU A 322 -14.47 5.24 16.28
N ALA A 323 -15.30 5.82 17.16
CA ALA A 323 -14.81 6.73 18.20
C ALA A 323 -13.85 6.03 19.19
N GLU A 324 -14.11 4.76 19.53
CA GLU A 324 -13.24 3.96 20.39
C GLU A 324 -11.91 3.65 19.69
N LEU A 325 -11.95 3.26 18.42
CA LEU A 325 -10.76 2.99 17.59
C LEU A 325 -9.95 4.26 17.30
N ASP A 326 -10.61 5.39 17.11
CA ASP A 326 -9.94 6.70 16.94
C ASP A 326 -9.27 7.17 18.23
N GLY A 327 -9.82 6.77 19.38
CA GLY A 327 -9.28 7.07 20.72
C GLY A 327 -8.06 6.23 21.12
N VAL A 328 -7.62 5.23 20.34
CA VAL A 328 -6.43 4.46 20.69
C VAL A 328 -5.18 5.36 20.71
N PRO A 329 -4.25 5.09 21.65
CA PRO A 329 -3.07 5.92 21.80
C PRO A 329 -2.16 5.84 20.56
N ALA A 330 -1.36 6.88 20.36
CA ALA A 330 -0.31 6.86 19.34
C ALA A 330 0.65 5.68 19.55
N ALA A 331 1.16 5.12 18.48
CA ALA A 331 2.15 4.05 18.53
C ALA A 331 3.47 4.55 19.13
N VAL A 332 4.10 3.71 19.94
CA VAL A 332 5.46 3.93 20.46
C VAL A 332 6.48 3.40 19.45
N GLY A 333 7.53 4.17 19.21
CA GLY A 333 8.59 3.88 18.24
C GLY A 333 8.36 4.55 16.88
N ASP A 334 9.48 4.85 16.23
CA ASP A 334 9.46 5.45 14.89
C ASP A 334 8.91 4.46 13.87
N ARG A 335 8.39 5.01 12.77
CA ARG A 335 7.79 4.22 11.69
C ARG A 335 8.83 3.40 10.91
N TYR A 336 10.08 3.93 10.82
CA TYR A 336 11.24 3.31 10.15
C TYR A 336 12.51 3.50 10.96
#